data_1c469b0d3822ad0b25460ab366101ce0
#
_entry.id   1c469b0d3822ad0b25460ab366101ce0
#
_cell.length_a   1.000
_cell.length_b   1.000
_cell.length_c   1.000
_cell.angle_alpha   90.00
_cell.angle_beta   90.00
_cell.angle_gamma   90.00
#
_symmetry.space_group_name_H-M   'P 1'
#
loop_
_entity.id
_entity.type
_entity.pdbx_description
1 polymer ?
#
loop_
_entity_poly.entity_id
_entity_poly.type
_entity_poly.pdbx_seq_one_letter_code
_entity_poly.pdbx_strand_id
1 'polypeptide(L)'
;ISNLSYILFGVVMMTPAGLVGALSHLVFHAVMKICSFFCAGAVMHQTDRVYVHELNGMGRKMPCVFGIFTVSSLGLMGVPGLAGFISKWNLAAAAVESGNRMAVVGIGCLLVSALLTAMYMLTIVIRGFFPENDFDMDTIKDVKDPDWKMLLPLFVFSFFIIAFGLDSSRIVEFFGNVAAGVY
;
A
#
# COMPACT_ATOMS: atom_id res chain seq x y z
N ILE A 1 -12.18 2.27 0.49
CA ILE A 1 -12.94 3.35 -0.15
C ILE A 1 -11.99 4.45 -0.63
N SER A 2 -11.14 5.08 0.22
CA SER A 2 -10.30 6.22 -0.13
C SER A 2 -9.38 6.02 -1.34
N ASN A 3 -8.74 4.86 -1.47
CA ASN A 3 -7.88 4.58 -2.62
C ASN A 3 -8.66 4.43 -3.94
N LEU A 4 -9.90 3.95 -3.90
CA LEU A 4 -10.79 3.95 -5.06
C LEU A 4 -11.18 5.38 -5.44
N SER A 5 -11.40 6.24 -4.44
CA SER A 5 -11.68 7.67 -4.66
C SER A 5 -10.52 8.38 -5.37
N TYR A 6 -9.26 7.98 -5.17
CA TYR A 6 -8.13 8.54 -5.91
C TYR A 6 -8.18 8.21 -7.40
N ILE A 7 -8.61 6.99 -7.75
CA ILE A 7 -8.80 6.59 -9.14
C ILE A 7 -9.88 7.45 -9.78
N LEU A 8 -11.03 7.58 -9.11
CA LEU A 8 -12.12 8.44 -9.58
C LEU A 8 -11.69 9.90 -9.70
N PHE A 9 -10.93 10.41 -8.73
CA PHE A 9 -10.38 11.76 -8.76
C PHE A 9 -9.53 12.00 -10.02
N GLY A 10 -8.65 11.07 -10.37
CA GLY A 10 -7.84 11.17 -11.58
C GLY A 10 -8.67 11.13 -12.87
N VAL A 11 -9.68 10.26 -12.93
CA VAL A 11 -10.56 10.15 -14.10
C VAL A 11 -11.43 11.40 -14.27
N VAL A 12 -12.00 11.93 -13.19
CA VAL A 12 -12.90 13.11 -13.25
C VAL A 12 -12.17 14.40 -13.63
N MET A 13 -10.85 14.44 -13.51
CA MET A 13 -10.07 15.58 -14.02
C MET A 13 -10.15 15.76 -15.54
N MET A 14 -10.57 14.72 -16.28
CA MET A 14 -10.72 14.73 -17.74
C MET A 14 -9.46 15.22 -18.47
N THR A 15 -8.28 14.86 -17.95
CA THR A 15 -6.98 15.19 -18.53
C THR A 15 -6.17 13.94 -18.78
N PRO A 16 -5.31 13.90 -19.83
CA PRO A 16 -4.42 12.76 -20.05
C PRO A 16 -3.57 12.42 -18.81
N ALA A 17 -3.00 13.44 -18.19
CA ALA A 17 -2.20 13.26 -16.97
C ALA A 17 -3.00 12.68 -15.79
N GLY A 18 -4.25 13.12 -15.62
CA GLY A 18 -5.17 12.58 -14.61
C GLY A 18 -5.50 11.11 -14.84
N LEU A 19 -5.72 10.72 -16.10
CA LEU A 19 -5.98 9.33 -16.48
C LEU A 19 -4.76 8.44 -16.23
N VAL A 20 -3.56 8.90 -16.59
CA VAL A 20 -2.29 8.20 -16.30
C VAL A 20 -2.12 7.97 -14.80
N GLY A 21 -2.35 9.01 -13.99
CA GLY A 21 -2.31 8.90 -12.53
C GLY A 21 -3.31 7.89 -11.98
N ALA A 22 -4.54 7.91 -12.49
CA ALA A 22 -5.62 6.98 -12.09
C ALA A 22 -5.29 5.53 -12.42
N LEU A 23 -4.87 5.23 -13.66
CA LEU A 23 -4.53 3.88 -14.11
C LEU A 23 -3.28 3.34 -13.37
N SER A 24 -2.27 4.17 -13.18
CA SER A 24 -1.09 3.81 -12.39
C SER A 24 -1.49 3.50 -10.95
N HIS A 25 -2.37 4.32 -10.34
CA HIS A 25 -2.83 4.07 -8.98
C HIS A 25 -3.65 2.78 -8.86
N LEU A 26 -4.47 2.47 -9.86
CA LEU A 26 -5.25 1.23 -9.92
C LEU A 26 -4.34 0.01 -9.80
N VAL A 27 -3.29 -0.07 -10.64
CA VAL A 27 -2.38 -1.23 -10.67
C VAL A 27 -1.54 -1.29 -9.39
N PHE A 28 -0.91 -0.19 -8.98
CA PHE A 28 -0.06 -0.18 -7.80
C PHE A 28 -0.84 -0.45 -6.53
N HIS A 29 -2.05 0.11 -6.41
CA HIS A 29 -2.93 -0.16 -5.28
C HIS A 29 -3.34 -1.63 -5.22
N ALA A 30 -3.69 -2.24 -6.35
CA ALA A 30 -4.04 -3.66 -6.41
C ALA A 30 -2.90 -4.55 -5.90
N VAL A 31 -1.67 -4.33 -6.38
CA VAL A 31 -0.48 -5.09 -5.94
C VAL A 31 -0.26 -4.95 -4.44
N MET A 32 -0.29 -3.71 -3.92
CA MET A 32 -0.08 -3.45 -2.49
C MET A 32 -1.20 -4.05 -1.62
N LYS A 33 -2.46 -3.96 -2.06
CA LYS A 33 -3.59 -4.53 -1.31
C LYS A 33 -3.55 -6.05 -1.29
N ILE A 34 -3.31 -6.69 -2.42
CA ILE A 34 -3.18 -8.15 -2.48
C ILE A 34 -2.06 -8.62 -1.54
N CYS A 35 -0.90 -7.96 -1.56
CA CYS A 35 0.20 -8.24 -0.65
C CYS A 35 -0.23 -8.14 0.82
N SER A 36 -0.88 -7.03 1.22
CA SER A 36 -1.36 -6.84 2.59
C SER A 36 -2.37 -7.91 3.02
N PHE A 37 -3.31 -8.28 2.15
CA PHE A 37 -4.30 -9.32 2.44
C PHE A 37 -3.67 -10.71 2.54
N PHE A 38 -2.69 -11.01 1.70
CA PHE A 38 -1.96 -12.28 1.81
C PHE A 38 -1.16 -12.35 3.10
N CYS A 39 -0.54 -11.26 3.55
CA CYS A 39 0.11 -11.21 4.85
C CYS A 39 -0.90 -11.46 5.99
N ALA A 40 -2.05 -10.80 5.97
CA ALA A 40 -3.10 -11.01 6.95
C ALA A 40 -3.60 -12.47 6.94
N GLY A 41 -3.84 -13.02 5.74
CA GLY A 41 -4.22 -14.43 5.58
C GLY A 41 -3.18 -15.41 6.11
N ALA A 42 -1.89 -15.11 5.92
CA ALA A 42 -0.79 -15.92 6.45
C ALA A 42 -0.76 -15.90 7.99
N VAL A 43 -0.98 -14.73 8.60
CA VAL A 43 -1.08 -14.62 10.07
C VAL A 43 -2.29 -15.39 10.59
N MET A 44 -3.46 -15.22 9.98
CA MET A 44 -4.68 -15.92 10.38
C MET A 44 -4.55 -17.44 10.25
N HIS A 45 -3.93 -17.93 9.19
CA HIS A 45 -3.71 -19.36 8.98
C HIS A 45 -2.79 -19.98 10.03
N GLN A 46 -1.77 -19.23 10.48
CA GLN A 46 -0.79 -19.74 11.45
C GLN A 46 -1.24 -19.63 12.91
N THR A 47 -2.16 -18.71 13.20
CA THR A 47 -2.44 -18.34 14.59
C THR A 47 -3.92 -18.38 14.97
N ASP A 48 -4.82 -18.56 13.99
CA ASP A 48 -6.28 -18.45 14.14
C ASP A 48 -6.74 -17.10 14.74
N ARG A 49 -5.85 -16.10 14.80
CA ARG A 49 -6.15 -14.78 15.35
C ARG A 49 -6.65 -13.84 14.26
N VAL A 50 -7.71 -13.11 14.56
CA VAL A 50 -8.41 -12.24 13.59
C VAL A 50 -8.34 -10.78 13.99
N TYR A 51 -8.22 -10.48 15.28
CA TYR A 51 -8.29 -9.11 15.78
C TYR A 51 -6.93 -8.46 15.91
N VAL A 52 -6.87 -7.15 15.61
CA VAL A 52 -5.62 -6.37 15.63
C VAL A 52 -4.97 -6.33 17.03
N HIS A 53 -5.77 -6.34 18.10
CA HIS A 53 -5.24 -6.36 19.46
C HIS A 53 -4.55 -7.68 19.84
N GLU A 54 -4.81 -8.75 19.11
CA GLU A 54 -4.18 -10.06 19.33
C GLU A 54 -2.82 -10.19 18.63
N LEU A 55 -2.42 -9.20 17.83
CA LEU A 55 -1.19 -9.23 17.03
C LEU A 55 0.06 -8.77 17.80
N ASN A 56 -0.07 -8.51 19.11
CA ASN A 56 1.05 -8.07 19.94
C ASN A 56 2.21 -9.08 19.88
N GLY A 57 3.41 -8.58 19.53
CA GLY A 57 4.64 -9.37 19.49
C GLY A 57 4.79 -10.35 18.35
N MET A 58 3.75 -10.53 17.51
CA MET A 58 3.78 -11.50 16.41
C MET A 58 4.82 -11.21 15.35
N GLY A 59 5.13 -9.93 15.11
CA GLY A 59 6.19 -9.54 14.18
C GLY A 59 7.58 -10.06 14.56
N ARG A 60 7.81 -10.34 15.85
CA ARG A 60 9.06 -10.98 16.31
C ARG A 60 9.09 -12.48 16.03
N LYS A 61 7.94 -13.13 15.92
CA LYS A 61 7.79 -14.57 15.65
C LYS A 61 7.63 -14.88 14.17
N MET A 62 7.00 -13.95 13.42
CA MET A 62 6.80 -14.02 11.98
C MET A 62 7.45 -12.83 11.27
N PRO A 63 8.78 -12.67 11.34
CA PRO A 63 9.47 -11.48 10.84
C PRO A 63 9.35 -11.32 9.32
N CYS A 64 9.27 -12.42 8.55
CA CYS A 64 9.12 -12.36 7.11
C CYS A 64 7.75 -11.79 6.73
N VAL A 65 6.67 -12.31 7.30
CA VAL A 65 5.31 -11.87 7.00
C VAL A 65 5.11 -10.41 7.43
N PHE A 66 5.50 -10.05 8.65
CA PHE A 66 5.35 -8.68 9.14
C PHE A 66 6.29 -7.69 8.46
N GLY A 67 7.50 -8.12 8.04
CA GLY A 67 8.40 -7.31 7.23
C GLY A 67 7.80 -6.96 5.87
N ILE A 68 7.23 -7.96 5.16
CA ILE A 68 6.55 -7.76 3.89
C ILE A 68 5.28 -6.90 4.07
N PHE A 69 4.51 -7.14 5.13
CA PHE A 69 3.37 -6.29 5.49
C PHE A 69 3.78 -4.84 5.72
N THR A 70 4.93 -4.61 6.35
CA THR A 70 5.49 -3.26 6.56
C THR A 70 5.81 -2.59 5.22
N VAL A 71 6.48 -3.28 4.29
CA VAL A 71 6.77 -2.75 2.94
C VAL A 71 5.47 -2.38 2.21
N SER A 72 4.48 -3.27 2.24
CA SER A 72 3.17 -3.01 1.63
C SER A 72 2.45 -1.84 2.28
N SER A 73 2.50 -1.72 3.61
CA SER A 73 1.91 -0.62 4.37
C SER A 73 2.57 0.72 4.03
N LEU A 74 3.90 0.78 3.98
CA LEU A 74 4.64 1.98 3.58
C LEU A 74 4.29 2.38 2.13
N GLY A 75 4.13 1.40 1.23
CA GLY A 75 3.65 1.63 -0.12
C GLY A 75 2.24 2.26 -0.14
N LEU A 76 1.29 1.72 0.63
CA LEU A 76 -0.07 2.26 0.73
C LEU A 76 -0.14 3.67 1.32
N MET A 77 0.74 4.00 2.26
CA MET A 77 0.90 5.36 2.78
C MET A 77 1.40 6.32 1.68
N GLY A 78 2.25 5.83 0.79
CA GLY A 78 2.89 6.62 -0.26
C GLY A 78 4.26 7.16 0.16
N VAL A 79 5.06 6.32 0.82
CA VAL A 79 6.45 6.67 1.14
C VAL A 79 7.27 6.72 -0.14
N PRO A 80 8.12 7.76 -0.33
CA PRO A 80 9.02 7.87 -1.48
C PRO A 80 9.88 6.61 -1.66
N GLY A 81 10.07 6.18 -2.91
CA GLY A 81 10.79 4.95 -3.26
C GLY A 81 9.91 3.71 -3.36
N LEU A 82 8.59 3.82 -3.09
CA LEU A 82 7.62 2.74 -3.25
C LEU A 82 6.53 3.10 -4.26
N ALA A 83 5.91 2.09 -4.87
CA ALA A 83 4.93 2.23 -5.95
C ALA A 83 3.80 3.22 -5.64
N GLY A 84 3.30 3.25 -4.41
CA GLY A 84 2.19 4.12 -4.03
C GLY A 84 2.51 5.61 -4.05
N PHE A 85 3.78 5.99 -3.85
CA PHE A 85 4.20 7.38 -3.98
C PHE A 85 4.06 7.88 -5.41
N ILE A 86 4.54 7.12 -6.37
CA ILE A 86 4.56 7.50 -7.78
C ILE A 86 3.15 7.84 -8.30
N SER A 87 2.18 6.98 -8.02
CA SER A 87 0.81 7.21 -8.48
C SER A 87 0.14 8.41 -7.79
N LYS A 88 0.35 8.59 -6.50
CA LYS A 88 -0.17 9.76 -5.76
C LYS A 88 0.48 11.05 -6.23
N TRP A 89 1.79 11.01 -6.53
CA TRP A 89 2.51 12.14 -7.09
C TRP A 89 1.96 12.54 -8.46
N ASN A 90 1.75 11.56 -9.36
CA ASN A 90 1.18 11.82 -10.68
C ASN A 90 -0.23 12.42 -10.60
N LEU A 91 -1.07 11.93 -9.67
CA LEU A 91 -2.39 12.50 -9.42
C LEU A 91 -2.32 13.95 -8.90
N ALA A 92 -1.39 14.23 -7.99
CA ALA A 92 -1.19 15.58 -7.47
C ALA A 92 -0.66 16.53 -8.54
N ALA A 93 0.32 16.10 -9.34
CA ALA A 93 0.85 16.86 -10.47
C ALA A 93 -0.24 17.19 -11.50
N ALA A 94 -1.02 16.19 -11.90
CA ALA A 94 -2.15 16.38 -12.82
C ALA A 94 -3.20 17.36 -12.28
N ALA A 95 -3.45 17.34 -10.96
CA ALA A 95 -4.37 18.28 -10.32
C ALA A 95 -3.86 19.73 -10.37
N VAL A 96 -2.57 19.93 -10.19
CA VAL A 96 -1.95 21.27 -10.34
C VAL A 96 -2.01 21.73 -11.79
N GLU A 97 -1.64 20.86 -12.74
CA GLU A 97 -1.63 21.16 -14.18
C GLU A 97 -3.04 21.48 -14.72
N SER A 98 -4.08 20.90 -14.15
CA SER A 98 -5.47 21.15 -14.56
C SER A 98 -5.91 22.60 -14.37
N GLY A 99 -5.21 23.39 -13.55
CA GLY A 99 -5.57 24.77 -13.20
C GLY A 99 -6.89 24.93 -12.45
N ASN A 100 -7.57 23.83 -12.12
CA ASN A 100 -8.85 23.85 -11.43
C ASN A 100 -8.66 23.94 -9.92
N ARG A 101 -9.22 24.96 -9.30
CA ARG A 101 -9.13 25.17 -7.83
C ARG A 101 -9.68 23.98 -7.01
N MET A 102 -10.74 23.31 -7.52
CA MET A 102 -11.29 22.12 -6.85
C MET A 102 -10.34 20.92 -6.93
N ALA A 103 -9.57 20.78 -8.01
CA ALA A 103 -8.55 19.75 -8.11
C ALA A 103 -7.41 19.96 -7.09
N VAL A 104 -7.04 21.22 -6.83
CA VAL A 104 -6.05 21.55 -5.78
C VAL A 104 -6.57 21.20 -4.38
N VAL A 105 -7.85 21.44 -4.10
CA VAL A 105 -8.47 20.97 -2.83
C VAL A 105 -8.41 19.45 -2.71
N GLY A 106 -8.55 18.72 -3.83
CA GLY A 106 -8.40 17.28 -3.89
C GLY A 106 -7.02 16.80 -3.44
N ILE A 107 -5.95 17.57 -3.68
CA ILE A 107 -4.59 17.24 -3.18
C ILE A 107 -4.59 17.26 -1.64
N GLY A 108 -5.25 18.25 -1.02
CA GLY A 108 -5.39 18.30 0.44
C GLY A 108 -6.10 17.05 0.99
N CYS A 109 -7.20 16.62 0.36
CA CYS A 109 -7.91 15.40 0.72
C CYS A 109 -7.02 14.14 0.55
N LEU A 110 -6.19 14.10 -0.50
CA LEU A 110 -5.25 13.01 -0.76
C LEU A 110 -4.20 12.91 0.36
N LEU A 111 -3.65 14.04 0.80
CA LEU A 111 -2.67 14.09 1.88
C LEU A 111 -3.28 13.66 3.23
N VAL A 112 -4.45 14.20 3.59
CA VAL A 112 -5.15 13.82 4.82
C VAL A 112 -5.46 12.32 4.82
N SER A 113 -5.95 11.79 3.71
CA SER A 113 -6.23 10.35 3.60
C SER A 113 -4.96 9.49 3.66
N ALA A 114 -3.83 9.96 3.14
CA ALA A 114 -2.53 9.28 3.28
C ALA A 114 -2.10 9.23 4.76
N LEU A 115 -2.25 10.33 5.51
CA LEU A 115 -1.96 10.38 6.96
C LEU A 115 -2.86 9.43 7.75
N LEU A 116 -4.16 9.40 7.47
CA LEU A 116 -5.08 8.46 8.12
C LEU A 116 -4.71 7.00 7.80
N THR A 117 -4.27 6.72 6.58
CA THR A 117 -3.77 5.40 6.20
C THR A 117 -2.51 5.04 7.00
N ALA A 118 -1.60 6.00 7.17
CA ALA A 118 -0.41 5.80 7.99
C ALA A 118 -0.77 5.46 9.44
N MET A 119 -1.70 6.18 10.04
CA MET A 119 -2.10 5.95 11.43
C MET A 119 -2.58 4.52 11.68
N TYR A 120 -3.49 3.98 10.87
CA TYR A 120 -4.00 2.63 11.12
C TYR A 120 -3.03 1.54 10.70
N MET A 121 -2.27 1.71 9.62
CA MET A 121 -1.29 0.71 9.17
C MET A 121 -0.09 0.62 10.12
N LEU A 122 0.45 1.77 10.55
CA LEU A 122 1.57 1.78 11.51
C LEU A 122 1.17 1.19 12.87
N THR A 123 -0.07 1.37 13.30
CA THR A 123 -0.54 0.75 14.54
C THR A 123 -0.37 -0.77 14.51
N ILE A 124 -0.69 -1.42 13.38
CA ILE A 124 -0.52 -2.88 13.23
C ILE A 124 0.95 -3.26 13.25
N VAL A 125 1.79 -2.51 12.51
CA VAL A 125 3.24 -2.76 12.44
C VAL A 125 3.90 -2.59 13.83
N ILE A 126 3.56 -1.49 14.51
CA ILE A 126 4.12 -1.19 15.84
C ILE A 126 3.72 -2.28 16.84
N ARG A 127 2.46 -2.65 16.90
CA ARG A 127 2.01 -3.74 17.79
C ARG A 127 2.68 -5.07 17.47
N GLY A 128 2.90 -5.38 16.21
CA GLY A 128 3.58 -6.60 15.81
C GLY A 128 5.03 -6.66 16.29
N PHE A 129 5.80 -5.60 16.10
CA PHE A 129 7.23 -5.58 16.43
C PHE A 129 7.54 -5.12 17.86
N PHE A 130 6.71 -4.22 18.43
CA PHE A 130 6.89 -3.61 19.73
C PHE A 130 5.67 -3.93 20.63
N PRO A 131 5.62 -5.14 21.21
CA PRO A 131 4.54 -5.52 22.11
C PRO A 131 4.52 -4.62 23.34
N GLU A 132 3.35 -4.48 23.96
CA GLU A 132 3.20 -3.80 25.25
C GLU A 132 4.06 -4.47 26.35
N ASN A 133 4.54 -3.69 27.29
CA ASN A 133 5.51 -4.15 28.32
C ASN A 133 4.99 -5.34 29.14
N ASP A 134 3.69 -5.46 29.33
CA ASP A 134 3.04 -6.54 30.12
C ASP A 134 2.66 -7.76 29.26
N PHE A 135 3.03 -7.77 27.95
CA PHE A 135 2.68 -8.88 27.06
C PHE A 135 3.63 -10.06 27.27
N ASP A 136 3.05 -11.19 27.69
CA ASP A 136 3.79 -12.44 27.85
C ASP A 136 4.07 -13.09 26.49
N MET A 137 5.34 -13.06 26.06
CA MET A 137 5.81 -13.68 24.81
C MET A 137 5.70 -15.20 24.81
N ASP A 138 5.48 -15.82 25.99
CA ASP A 138 5.32 -17.26 26.10
C ASP A 138 3.99 -17.73 25.53
N THR A 139 2.99 -16.86 25.46
CA THR A 139 1.67 -17.15 24.85
C THR A 139 1.73 -17.35 23.32
N ILE A 140 2.84 -16.94 22.67
CA ILE A 140 3.05 -17.04 21.22
C ILE A 140 4.31 -17.86 20.89
N LYS A 141 4.77 -18.77 21.79
CA LYS A 141 6.00 -19.55 21.58
C LYS A 141 5.99 -20.38 20.31
N ASP A 142 4.86 -20.98 19.98
CA ASP A 142 4.70 -21.91 18.86
C ASP A 142 4.47 -21.24 17.53
N VAL A 143 4.28 -19.91 17.51
CA VAL A 143 4.06 -19.14 16.29
C VAL A 143 5.37 -19.00 15.50
N LYS A 144 5.33 -19.30 14.19
CA LYS A 144 6.45 -19.20 13.26
C LYS A 144 5.98 -18.68 11.91
N ASP A 145 6.91 -18.16 11.11
CA ASP A 145 6.62 -17.85 9.71
C ASP A 145 6.04 -19.08 8.99
N PRO A 146 5.09 -18.90 8.06
CA PRO A 146 4.48 -19.99 7.32
C PRO A 146 5.48 -20.66 6.38
N ASP A 147 5.07 -21.80 5.82
CA ASP A 147 5.84 -22.55 4.85
C ASP A 147 6.23 -21.70 3.64
N TRP A 148 7.36 -22.06 3.00
CA TRP A 148 7.88 -21.40 1.81
C TRP A 148 6.84 -21.21 0.70
N LYS A 149 5.90 -22.13 0.56
CA LYS A 149 4.83 -22.04 -0.45
C LYS A 149 3.91 -20.82 -0.24
N MET A 150 3.72 -20.39 1.00
CA MET A 150 2.95 -19.17 1.33
C MET A 150 3.83 -17.91 1.29
N LEU A 151 5.11 -18.04 1.64
CA LEU A 151 6.04 -16.90 1.64
C LEU A 151 6.41 -16.46 0.21
N LEU A 152 6.52 -17.40 -0.74
CA LEU A 152 6.93 -17.07 -2.12
C LEU A 152 6.06 -15.98 -2.76
N PRO A 153 4.70 -16.08 -2.80
CA PRO A 153 3.88 -15.01 -3.36
C PRO A 153 4.07 -13.68 -2.62
N LEU A 154 4.24 -13.69 -1.30
CA LEU A 154 4.46 -12.49 -0.51
C LEU A 154 5.75 -11.77 -0.93
N PHE A 155 6.85 -12.51 -1.10
CA PHE A 155 8.11 -11.96 -1.60
C PHE A 155 7.98 -11.41 -3.02
N VAL A 156 7.27 -12.10 -3.90
CA VAL A 156 7.02 -11.65 -5.28
C VAL A 156 6.28 -10.32 -5.29
N PHE A 157 5.17 -10.19 -4.52
CA PHE A 157 4.44 -8.93 -4.44
C PHE A 157 5.26 -7.81 -3.79
N SER A 158 6.01 -8.11 -2.73
CA SER A 158 6.90 -7.14 -2.08
C SER A 158 7.97 -6.63 -3.05
N PHE A 159 8.56 -7.54 -3.84
CA PHE A 159 9.51 -7.17 -4.90
C PHE A 159 8.89 -6.20 -5.92
N PHE A 160 7.67 -6.49 -6.40
CA PHE A 160 6.98 -5.60 -7.33
C PHE A 160 6.67 -4.23 -6.72
N ILE A 161 6.30 -4.17 -5.45
CA ILE A 161 6.05 -2.88 -4.75
C ILE A 161 7.30 -2.01 -4.76
N ILE A 162 8.47 -2.59 -4.51
CA ILE A 162 9.76 -1.88 -4.51
C ILE A 162 10.19 -1.58 -5.95
N ALA A 163 10.14 -2.54 -6.85
CA ALA A 163 10.57 -2.38 -8.24
C ALA A 163 9.78 -1.27 -8.95
N PHE A 164 8.45 -1.24 -8.80
CA PHE A 164 7.62 -0.17 -9.37
C PHE A 164 7.83 1.19 -8.69
N GLY A 165 8.29 1.20 -7.44
CA GLY A 165 8.66 2.43 -6.76
C GLY A 165 9.98 3.02 -7.23
N LEU A 166 10.92 2.16 -7.64
CA LEU A 166 12.24 2.58 -8.14
C LEU A 166 12.22 2.91 -9.64
N ASP A 167 11.52 2.10 -10.43
CA ASP A 167 11.37 2.31 -11.89
C ASP A 167 9.92 2.05 -12.32
N SER A 168 9.14 3.11 -12.33
CA SER A 168 7.76 3.09 -12.85
C SER A 168 7.66 3.64 -14.28
N SER A 169 8.77 4.07 -14.88
CA SER A 169 8.79 4.77 -16.16
C SER A 169 8.04 4.01 -17.26
N ARG A 170 8.29 2.72 -17.40
CA ARG A 170 7.64 1.86 -18.40
C ARG A 170 6.11 1.77 -18.22
N ILE A 171 5.65 1.68 -16.97
CA ILE A 171 4.22 1.59 -16.67
C ILE A 171 3.53 2.94 -16.91
N VAL A 172 4.17 4.02 -16.49
CA VAL A 172 3.66 5.37 -16.70
C VAL A 172 3.62 5.71 -18.19
N GLU A 173 4.66 5.36 -18.96
CA GLU A 173 4.71 5.53 -20.41
C GLU A 173 3.62 4.69 -21.13
N PHE A 174 3.44 3.43 -20.72
CA PHE A 174 2.38 2.58 -21.25
C PHE A 174 1.00 3.23 -21.04
N PHE A 175 0.70 3.72 -19.84
CA PHE A 175 -0.56 4.41 -19.59
C PHE A 175 -0.63 5.78 -20.26
N GLY A 176 0.51 6.44 -20.50
CA GLY A 176 0.59 7.64 -21.33
C GLY A 176 0.09 7.39 -22.75
N ASN A 177 0.53 6.31 -23.37
CA ASN A 177 0.08 5.89 -24.69
C ASN A 177 -1.42 5.54 -24.73
N VAL A 178 -1.92 4.90 -23.69
CA VAL A 178 -3.36 4.62 -23.54
C VAL A 178 -4.16 5.91 -23.40
N ALA A 179 -3.69 6.84 -22.58
CA ALA A 179 -4.37 8.13 -22.38
C ALA A 179 -4.39 8.97 -23.68
N ALA A 180 -3.30 8.97 -24.44
CA ALA A 180 -3.22 9.66 -25.74
C ALA A 180 -4.19 9.06 -26.80
N GLY A 181 -4.61 7.82 -26.65
CA GLY A 181 -5.63 7.20 -27.50
C GLY A 181 -7.08 7.50 -27.08
N VAL A 182 -7.28 8.04 -25.88
CA VAL A 182 -8.60 8.41 -25.34
C VAL A 182 -8.91 9.89 -25.53
N TYR A 183 -7.90 10.74 -25.52
CA TYR A 183 -7.97 12.19 -25.68
C TYR A 183 -7.29 12.64 -26.97
#